data_d01bc0f7e82637afd53dc69115297cbd
#
_entry.id   d01bc0f7e82637afd53dc69115297cbd
#
_cell.length_a   1.000
_cell.length_b   1.000
_cell.length_c   1.000
_cell.angle_alpha   90.00
_cell.angle_beta   90.00
_cell.angle_gamma   90.00
#
_symmetry.space_group_name_H-M   'P 1'
#
loop_
_entity.id
_entity.type
_entity.pdbx_description
1 polymer ?
#
loop_
_entity_poly.entity_id
_entity_poly.type
_entity_poly.pdbx_seq_one_letter_code
_entity_poly.pdbx_strand_id
1 'polypeptide(L)'
;MDSFYVELAKLFPQLNASLLSGIYIFSRIIGFFRFAPVFNRKEIPGMVKIALALMFTVILACLIQPPVPVVKNAQDSMLLSIILNFAVGAMIGYMAQLILIAIDAGADMINMQMGLSSAMVLDPTTSSQVSILTKLFSLLGLLIFIELGGVYWLIKALLRSFEIFPLFATSLPLAKIVNFDYLIKMTSNVLYMGLQIASPVLLATLGQDIILGVISKTAPQVNVFQLSFLFKPVFGAAILVWIMPMLLNIISDYFLGYSHIF
;
A
#
# COMPACT_ATOMS: atom_id res chain seq x y z
N MET A 1 -9.92 36.76 19.88
CA MET A 1 -8.94 36.32 18.84
C MET A 1 -9.59 36.25 17.45
N ASP A 2 -10.85 35.96 17.33
CA ASP A 2 -11.56 35.78 16.05
C ASP A 2 -11.71 37.05 15.21
N SER A 3 -11.80 38.24 15.84
CA SER A 3 -11.88 39.51 15.12
C SER A 3 -10.59 39.89 14.38
N PHE A 4 -9.43 39.58 14.97
CA PHE A 4 -8.12 39.87 14.37
C PHE A 4 -7.86 39.03 13.11
N TYR A 5 -8.23 37.74 13.14
CA TYR A 5 -8.13 36.87 11.98
C TYR A 5 -9.05 37.27 10.83
N VAL A 6 -10.27 37.76 11.15
CA VAL A 6 -11.22 38.24 10.15
C VAL A 6 -10.75 39.53 9.50
N GLU A 7 -10.12 40.43 10.27
CA GLU A 7 -9.54 41.67 9.72
C GLU A 7 -8.28 41.38 8.87
N LEU A 8 -7.39 40.47 9.32
CA LEU A 8 -6.23 40.06 8.56
C LEU A 8 -6.61 39.36 7.24
N ALA A 9 -7.66 38.56 7.26
CA ALA A 9 -8.22 37.91 6.07
C ALA A 9 -8.80 38.91 5.05
N LYS A 10 -9.31 40.04 5.51
CA LYS A 10 -9.83 41.13 4.66
C LYS A 10 -8.68 41.95 4.05
N LEU A 11 -7.60 42.15 4.79
CA LEU A 11 -6.43 42.90 4.34
C LEU A 11 -5.58 42.17 3.30
N PHE A 12 -5.52 40.81 3.38
CA PHE A 12 -4.71 39.99 2.50
C PHE A 12 -5.49 38.78 1.96
N PRO A 13 -6.50 38.97 1.11
CA PRO A 13 -7.32 37.88 0.60
C PRO A 13 -6.52 36.85 -0.21
N GLN A 14 -5.47 37.27 -0.91
CA GLN A 14 -4.60 36.36 -1.65
C GLN A 14 -3.75 35.47 -0.74
N LEU A 15 -3.22 36.01 0.37
CA LEU A 15 -2.48 35.24 1.36
C LEU A 15 -3.37 34.18 2.05
N ASN A 16 -4.60 34.55 2.37
CA ASN A 16 -5.55 33.62 2.99
C ASN A 16 -5.94 32.48 2.04
N ALA A 17 -6.17 32.79 0.77
CA ALA A 17 -6.43 31.77 -0.26
C ALA A 17 -5.25 30.83 -0.45
N SER A 18 -4.02 31.35 -0.47
CA SER A 18 -2.78 30.55 -0.61
C SER A 18 -2.53 29.68 0.62
N LEU A 19 -2.79 30.17 1.81
CA LEU A 19 -2.66 29.39 3.05
C LEU A 19 -3.68 28.25 3.12
N LEU A 20 -4.96 28.53 2.78
CA LEU A 20 -6.01 27.51 2.76
C LEU A 20 -5.72 26.43 1.72
N SER A 21 -5.31 26.80 0.51
CA SER A 21 -4.93 25.84 -0.51
C SER A 21 -3.73 25.00 -0.07
N GLY A 22 -2.73 25.61 0.58
CA GLY A 22 -1.60 24.91 1.17
C GLY A 22 -2.02 23.84 2.19
N ILE A 23 -2.96 24.17 3.08
CA ILE A 23 -3.49 23.22 4.07
C ILE A 23 -4.19 22.03 3.38
N TYR A 24 -4.98 22.26 2.33
CA TYR A 24 -5.67 21.20 1.61
C TYR A 24 -4.71 20.32 0.82
N ILE A 25 -3.71 20.92 0.16
CA ILE A 25 -2.63 20.18 -0.53
C ILE A 25 -1.87 19.33 0.49
N PHE A 26 -1.49 19.90 1.63
CA PHE A 26 -0.78 19.21 2.69
C PHE A 26 -1.58 18.03 3.25
N SER A 27 -2.89 18.21 3.49
CA SER A 27 -3.78 17.16 3.94
C SER A 27 -3.81 15.98 2.96
N ARG A 28 -3.89 16.26 1.64
CA ARG A 28 -3.89 15.22 0.60
C ARG A 28 -2.56 14.48 0.54
N ILE A 29 -1.44 15.18 0.66
CA ILE A 29 -0.11 14.57 0.64
C ILE A 29 0.12 13.72 1.89
N ILE A 30 -0.31 14.16 3.07
CA ILE A 30 -0.22 13.34 4.29
C ILE A 30 -1.07 12.08 4.16
N GLY A 31 -2.32 12.19 3.67
CA GLY A 31 -3.15 11.04 3.38
C GLY A 31 -2.46 10.06 2.44
N PHE A 32 -1.87 10.54 1.37
CA PHE A 32 -1.10 9.74 0.43
C PHE A 32 0.12 9.09 1.08
N PHE A 33 0.97 9.82 1.80
CA PHE A 33 2.16 9.27 2.45
C PHE A 33 1.85 8.25 3.55
N ARG A 34 0.65 8.34 4.15
CA ARG A 34 0.23 7.39 5.19
C ARG A 34 0.01 5.98 4.65
N PHE A 35 -0.35 5.86 3.36
CA PHE A 35 -0.71 4.58 2.74
C PHE A 35 0.18 4.18 1.56
N ALA A 36 0.87 5.11 0.91
CA ALA A 36 1.70 4.80 -0.25
C ALA A 36 2.89 3.90 0.09
N PRO A 37 3.17 2.86 -0.74
CA PRO A 37 4.10 1.76 -0.44
C PRO A 37 5.48 2.18 0.05
N VAL A 38 6.10 3.13 -0.63
CA VAL A 38 7.46 3.60 -0.30
C VAL A 38 7.44 4.48 0.95
N PHE A 39 6.45 5.36 1.06
CA PHE A 39 6.37 6.40 2.08
C PHE A 39 5.78 5.91 3.40
N ASN A 40 4.94 4.86 3.38
CA ASN A 40 4.31 4.31 4.58
C ASN A 40 5.27 3.49 5.45
N ARG A 41 6.48 3.21 4.99
CA ARG A 41 7.43 2.37 5.72
C ARG A 41 7.76 2.93 7.10
N LYS A 42 7.78 2.03 8.10
CA LYS A 42 8.07 2.38 9.50
C LYS A 42 9.53 2.72 9.73
N GLU A 43 10.41 2.29 8.84
CA GLU A 43 11.83 2.62 8.83
C GLU A 43 12.09 4.12 8.60
N ILE A 44 11.11 4.84 8.00
CA ILE A 44 11.21 6.29 7.78
C ILE A 44 10.63 7.01 9.00
N PRO A 45 11.43 7.81 9.74
CA PRO A 45 10.94 8.58 10.88
C PRO A 45 9.78 9.51 10.49
N GLY A 46 8.80 9.65 11.39
CA GLY A 46 7.63 10.50 11.15
C GLY A 46 7.98 11.95 10.80
N MET A 47 9.03 12.51 11.42
CA MET A 47 9.52 13.86 11.11
C MET A 47 9.97 14.00 9.66
N VAL A 48 10.65 12.99 9.09
CA VAL A 48 11.07 12.99 7.69
C VAL A 48 9.87 12.99 6.75
N LYS A 49 8.83 12.20 7.07
CA LYS A 49 7.58 12.15 6.29
C LYS A 49 6.89 13.52 6.29
N ILE A 50 6.81 14.19 7.44
CA ILE A 50 6.20 15.52 7.57
C ILE A 50 7.03 16.55 6.80
N ALA A 51 8.36 16.55 6.92
CA ALA A 51 9.23 17.45 6.21
C ALA A 51 9.11 17.30 4.67
N LEU A 52 9.08 16.04 4.19
CA LEU A 52 8.83 15.75 2.77
C LEU A 52 7.45 16.22 2.34
N ALA A 53 6.41 15.98 3.15
CA ALA A 53 5.05 16.42 2.85
C ALA A 53 4.98 17.96 2.75
N LEU A 54 5.65 18.69 3.63
CA LEU A 54 5.73 20.15 3.56
C LEU A 54 6.48 20.60 2.30
N MET A 55 7.61 19.97 1.98
CA MET A 55 8.37 20.29 0.77
C MET A 55 7.52 20.09 -0.50
N PHE A 56 6.85 18.93 -0.62
CA PHE A 56 5.94 18.68 -1.73
C PHE A 56 4.77 19.66 -1.76
N THR A 57 4.24 20.05 -0.59
CA THR A 57 3.16 21.05 -0.51
C THR A 57 3.59 22.38 -1.08
N VAL A 58 4.78 22.87 -0.73
CA VAL A 58 5.29 24.14 -1.25
C VAL A 58 5.49 24.07 -2.76
N ILE A 59 6.09 22.99 -3.27
CA ILE A 59 6.31 22.79 -4.71
C ILE A 59 4.96 22.76 -5.45
N LEU A 60 3.99 21.99 -4.95
CA LEU A 60 2.69 21.85 -5.60
C LEU A 60 1.84 23.13 -5.49
N ALA A 61 1.93 23.87 -4.38
CA ALA A 61 1.26 25.16 -4.25
C ALA A 61 1.74 26.18 -5.28
N CYS A 62 3.03 26.13 -5.64
CA CYS A 62 3.59 26.98 -6.70
C CYS A 62 3.16 26.52 -8.11
N LEU A 63 2.99 25.20 -8.32
CA LEU A 63 2.65 24.65 -9.64
C LEU A 63 1.15 24.73 -9.98
N ILE A 64 0.29 24.45 -8.99
CA ILE A 64 -1.15 24.22 -9.25
C ILE A 64 -1.93 25.54 -9.35
N GLN A 65 -1.40 26.69 -8.88
CA GLN A 65 -2.08 27.99 -8.84
C GLN A 65 -3.59 27.82 -8.56
N PRO A 66 -3.99 27.52 -7.31
CA PRO A 66 -5.37 27.19 -7.02
C PRO A 66 -6.29 28.38 -7.34
N PRO A 67 -7.45 28.15 -7.96
CA PRO A 67 -8.41 29.21 -8.19
C PRO A 67 -8.79 29.87 -6.85
N VAL A 68 -8.91 31.19 -6.84
CA VAL A 68 -9.32 31.92 -5.64
C VAL A 68 -10.64 31.36 -5.14
N PRO A 69 -10.74 30.88 -3.89
CA PRO A 69 -11.95 30.27 -3.42
C PRO A 69 -13.07 31.29 -3.35
N VAL A 70 -14.16 31.08 -4.08
CA VAL A 70 -15.42 31.77 -3.87
C VAL A 70 -16.10 31.12 -2.68
N VAL A 71 -15.60 31.44 -1.48
CA VAL A 71 -16.11 30.85 -0.24
C VAL A 71 -17.41 31.58 0.15
N LYS A 72 -18.55 30.99 -0.16
CA LYS A 72 -19.84 31.54 0.26
C LYS A 72 -20.17 31.32 1.74
N ASN A 73 -19.62 30.27 2.39
CA ASN A 73 -19.79 29.97 3.82
C ASN A 73 -18.53 29.26 4.35
N ALA A 74 -17.56 30.02 4.87
CA ALA A 74 -16.19 29.54 5.08
C ALA A 74 -15.99 28.56 6.26
N GLN A 75 -16.80 28.55 7.28
CA GLN A 75 -16.49 27.85 8.53
C GLN A 75 -16.93 26.38 8.56
N ASP A 76 -18.11 26.05 8.05
CA ASP A 76 -18.62 24.67 8.14
C ASP A 76 -18.01 23.72 7.10
N SER A 77 -17.39 24.25 6.05
CA SER A 77 -16.84 23.46 4.95
C SER A 77 -15.34 23.16 5.05
N MET A 78 -14.58 23.90 5.90
CA MET A 78 -13.12 23.75 5.96
C MET A 78 -12.70 22.37 6.47
N LEU A 79 -13.27 21.92 7.58
CA LEU A 79 -12.98 20.58 8.14
C LEU A 79 -13.35 19.48 7.16
N LEU A 80 -14.50 19.60 6.51
CA LEU A 80 -14.94 18.63 5.50
C LEU A 80 -13.95 18.58 4.34
N SER A 81 -13.49 19.73 3.85
CA SER A 81 -12.52 19.80 2.75
C SER A 81 -11.17 19.17 3.14
N ILE A 82 -10.69 19.37 4.37
CA ILE A 82 -9.48 18.73 4.88
C ILE A 82 -9.66 17.20 4.89
N ILE A 83 -10.78 16.70 5.43
CA ILE A 83 -11.07 15.26 5.49
C ILE A 83 -11.17 14.66 4.09
N LEU A 84 -11.86 15.33 3.16
CA LEU A 84 -12.00 14.85 1.78
C LEU A 84 -10.66 14.81 1.05
N ASN A 85 -9.83 15.85 1.19
CA ASN A 85 -8.50 15.86 0.60
C ASN A 85 -7.60 14.76 1.18
N PHE A 86 -7.64 14.55 2.50
CA PHE A 86 -6.95 13.44 3.15
C PHE A 86 -7.43 12.08 2.60
N ALA A 87 -8.75 11.89 2.49
CA ALA A 87 -9.35 10.65 1.99
C ALA A 87 -8.92 10.36 0.54
N VAL A 88 -8.91 11.38 -0.35
CA VAL A 88 -8.44 11.22 -1.73
C VAL A 88 -6.97 10.80 -1.78
N GLY A 89 -6.10 11.46 -1.01
CA GLY A 89 -4.69 11.08 -0.92
C GLY A 89 -4.51 9.66 -0.37
N ALA A 90 -5.22 9.32 0.71
CA ALA A 90 -5.19 8.00 1.32
C ALA A 90 -5.64 6.89 0.36
N MET A 91 -6.67 7.14 -0.45
CA MET A 91 -7.15 6.18 -1.44
C MET A 91 -6.09 5.87 -2.50
N ILE A 92 -5.44 6.87 -3.07
CA ILE A 92 -4.39 6.68 -4.07
C ILE A 92 -3.26 5.83 -3.48
N GLY A 93 -2.78 6.19 -2.29
CA GLY A 93 -1.75 5.43 -1.59
C GLY A 93 -2.17 4.00 -1.27
N TYR A 94 -3.41 3.80 -0.82
CA TYR A 94 -3.97 2.50 -0.48
C TYR A 94 -4.10 1.59 -1.70
N MET A 95 -4.57 2.11 -2.83
CA MET A 95 -4.67 1.31 -4.07
C MET A 95 -3.32 0.74 -4.49
N ALA A 96 -2.26 1.53 -4.41
CA ALA A 96 -0.92 1.04 -4.71
C ALA A 96 -0.41 0.04 -3.65
N GLN A 97 -0.78 0.21 -2.39
CA GLN A 97 -0.40 -0.69 -1.30
C GLN A 97 -1.06 -2.07 -1.42
N LEU A 98 -2.24 -2.18 -2.04
CA LEU A 98 -2.96 -3.45 -2.20
C LEU A 98 -2.11 -4.54 -2.88
N ILE A 99 -1.28 -4.17 -3.85
CA ILE A 99 -0.42 -5.13 -4.55
C ILE A 99 0.63 -5.70 -3.59
N LEU A 100 1.28 -4.84 -2.79
CA LEU A 100 2.25 -5.31 -1.79
C LEU A 100 1.58 -6.17 -0.72
N ILE A 101 0.38 -5.81 -0.28
CA ILE A 101 -0.41 -6.63 0.65
C ILE A 101 -0.71 -8.01 0.04
N ALA A 102 -0.99 -8.10 -1.26
CA ALA A 102 -1.20 -9.38 -1.93
C ALA A 102 0.06 -10.23 -1.96
N ILE A 103 1.23 -9.61 -2.20
CA ILE A 103 2.53 -10.29 -2.17
C ILE A 103 2.82 -10.81 -0.75
N ASP A 104 2.60 -9.98 0.26
CA ASP A 104 2.78 -10.36 1.67
C ASP A 104 1.84 -11.52 2.05
N ALA A 105 0.57 -11.47 1.65
CA ALA A 105 -0.41 -12.54 1.88
C ALA A 105 0.01 -13.86 1.21
N GLY A 106 0.51 -13.80 -0.03
CA GLY A 106 1.04 -14.97 -0.73
C GLY A 106 2.25 -15.58 -0.02
N ALA A 107 3.17 -14.74 0.44
CA ALA A 107 4.32 -15.18 1.21
C ALA A 107 3.94 -15.81 2.56
N ASP A 108 2.93 -15.27 3.24
CA ASP A 108 2.41 -15.85 4.49
C ASP A 108 1.77 -17.23 4.25
N MET A 109 1.03 -17.40 3.15
CA MET A 109 0.48 -18.72 2.76
C MET A 109 1.61 -19.74 2.52
N ILE A 110 2.66 -19.36 1.81
CA ILE A 110 3.85 -20.20 1.58
C ILE A 110 4.49 -20.55 2.93
N ASN A 111 4.70 -19.54 3.78
CA ASN A 111 5.32 -19.74 5.10
C ASN A 111 4.55 -20.73 5.98
N MET A 112 3.22 -20.61 6.03
CA MET A 112 2.36 -21.53 6.78
C MET A 112 2.48 -22.96 6.24
N GLN A 113 2.45 -23.14 4.92
CA GLN A 113 2.49 -24.46 4.30
C GLN A 113 3.86 -25.13 4.46
N MET A 114 4.94 -24.36 4.45
CA MET A 114 6.28 -24.88 4.72
C MET A 114 6.53 -25.22 6.20
N GLY A 115 5.59 -24.89 7.10
CA GLY A 115 5.74 -25.11 8.53
C GLY A 115 6.73 -24.16 9.22
N LEU A 116 7.11 -23.06 8.55
CA LEU A 116 8.04 -22.06 9.09
C LEU A 116 7.35 -21.05 10.02
N SER A 117 6.06 -21.21 10.29
CA SER A 117 5.30 -20.32 11.19
C SER A 117 5.86 -20.26 12.61
N SER A 118 6.57 -21.32 13.05
CA SER A 118 7.27 -21.35 14.34
C SER A 118 8.58 -20.54 14.36
N ALA A 119 9.13 -20.22 13.18
CA ALA A 119 10.36 -19.44 13.02
C ALA A 119 10.07 -17.95 12.77
N MET A 120 9.12 -17.38 13.51
CA MET A 120 8.81 -15.95 13.42
C MET A 120 9.91 -15.13 14.08
N VAL A 121 10.37 -14.09 13.37
CA VAL A 121 11.35 -13.13 13.88
C VAL A 121 10.61 -11.86 14.32
N LEU A 122 10.97 -11.38 15.51
CA LEU A 122 10.47 -10.10 16.00
C LEU A 122 11.14 -8.99 15.17
N ASP A 123 10.35 -8.29 14.36
CA ASP A 123 10.85 -7.12 13.63
C ASP A 123 11.00 -5.95 14.59
N PRO A 124 12.22 -5.46 14.86
CA PRO A 124 12.46 -4.40 15.83
C PRO A 124 11.82 -3.06 15.41
N THR A 125 11.55 -2.86 14.11
CA THR A 125 10.96 -1.62 13.60
C THR A 125 9.44 -1.59 13.76
N THR A 126 8.81 -2.76 13.70
CA THR A 126 7.33 -2.87 13.76
C THR A 126 6.85 -3.40 15.11
N SER A 127 7.75 -3.95 15.93
CA SER A 127 7.43 -4.70 17.16
C SER A 127 6.42 -5.84 16.92
N SER A 128 6.33 -6.32 15.67
CA SER A 128 5.45 -7.40 15.27
C SER A 128 6.27 -8.64 14.91
N GLN A 129 5.70 -9.81 15.18
CA GLN A 129 6.27 -11.07 14.70
C GLN A 129 5.95 -11.22 13.21
N VAL A 130 6.97 -11.18 12.38
CA VAL A 130 6.85 -11.34 10.92
C VAL A 130 7.61 -12.57 10.48
N SER A 131 7.07 -13.28 9.54
CA SER A 131 7.77 -14.39 8.88
C SER A 131 8.98 -13.87 8.10
N ILE A 132 10.08 -14.64 8.13
CA ILE A 132 11.29 -14.33 7.34
C ILE A 132 10.95 -14.26 5.84
N LEU A 133 10.14 -15.20 5.36
CA LEU A 133 9.72 -15.23 3.96
C LEU A 133 8.87 -14.02 3.60
N THR A 134 7.92 -13.63 4.43
CA THR A 134 7.08 -12.46 4.19
C THR A 134 7.93 -11.19 4.11
N LYS A 135 8.91 -11.03 5.00
CA LYS A 135 9.82 -9.88 4.95
C LYS A 135 10.65 -9.88 3.66
N LEU A 136 11.14 -11.04 3.22
CA LEU A 136 11.90 -11.19 1.98
C LEU A 136 11.03 -10.83 0.77
N PHE A 137 9.82 -11.37 0.66
CA PHE A 137 8.91 -11.09 -0.44
C PHE A 137 8.43 -9.62 -0.44
N SER A 138 8.19 -9.03 0.73
CA SER A 138 7.86 -7.61 0.86
C SER A 138 8.98 -6.72 0.33
N LEU A 139 10.24 -7.05 0.62
CA LEU A 139 11.40 -6.32 0.10
C LEU A 139 11.57 -6.52 -1.41
N LEU A 140 11.43 -7.75 -1.90
CA LEU A 140 11.47 -8.04 -3.35
C LEU A 140 10.34 -7.32 -4.09
N GLY A 141 9.12 -7.38 -3.60
CA GLY A 141 7.98 -6.67 -4.19
C GLY A 141 8.21 -5.16 -4.25
N LEU A 142 8.79 -4.58 -3.19
CA LEU A 142 9.15 -3.17 -3.18
C LEU A 142 10.25 -2.83 -4.20
N LEU A 143 11.28 -3.66 -4.32
CA LEU A 143 12.35 -3.47 -5.30
C LEU A 143 11.81 -3.50 -6.72
N ILE A 144 10.98 -4.50 -7.05
CA ILE A 144 10.31 -4.61 -8.35
C ILE A 144 9.44 -3.38 -8.62
N PHE A 145 8.68 -2.94 -7.62
CA PHE A 145 7.85 -1.73 -7.73
C PHE A 145 8.68 -0.49 -8.08
N ILE A 146 9.83 -0.31 -7.43
CA ILE A 146 10.73 0.82 -7.69
C ILE A 146 11.37 0.69 -9.08
N GLU A 147 11.83 -0.51 -9.45
CA GLU A 147 12.47 -0.79 -10.74
C GLU A 147 11.54 -0.53 -11.93
N LEU A 148 10.26 -0.88 -11.79
CA LEU A 148 9.23 -0.63 -12.81
C LEU A 148 8.78 0.85 -12.87
N GLY A 149 9.37 1.73 -12.06
CA GLY A 149 9.00 3.14 -12.00
C GLY A 149 7.74 3.43 -11.21
N GLY A 150 7.35 2.57 -10.28
CA GLY A 150 6.13 2.70 -9.48
C GLY A 150 6.06 3.99 -8.67
N VAL A 151 7.21 4.54 -8.24
CA VAL A 151 7.25 5.85 -7.57
C VAL A 151 6.80 6.97 -8.51
N TYR A 152 7.21 6.91 -9.78
CA TYR A 152 6.78 7.86 -10.80
C TYR A 152 5.27 7.78 -11.05
N TRP A 153 4.72 6.57 -11.16
CA TRP A 153 3.27 6.37 -11.30
C TRP A 153 2.50 6.96 -10.12
N LEU A 154 2.99 6.74 -8.89
CA LEU A 154 2.37 7.29 -7.69
C LEU A 154 2.34 8.83 -7.68
N ILE A 155 3.46 9.47 -8.02
CA ILE A 155 3.53 10.92 -8.09
C ILE A 155 2.63 11.46 -9.20
N LYS A 156 2.61 10.81 -10.36
CA LYS A 156 1.73 11.16 -11.48
C LYS A 156 0.26 11.05 -11.09
N ALA A 157 -0.13 9.97 -10.41
CA ALA A 157 -1.50 9.79 -9.90
C ALA A 157 -1.88 10.86 -8.88
N LEU A 158 -0.96 11.21 -7.97
CA LEU A 158 -1.16 12.28 -7.00
C LEU A 158 -1.38 13.62 -7.72
N LEU A 159 -0.57 13.97 -8.72
CA LEU A 159 -0.73 15.20 -9.51
C LEU A 159 -2.07 15.21 -10.24
N ARG A 160 -2.40 14.13 -10.94
CA ARG A 160 -3.68 13.99 -11.67
C ARG A 160 -4.89 14.07 -10.74
N SER A 161 -4.74 13.68 -9.48
CA SER A 161 -5.83 13.78 -8.49
C SER A 161 -6.26 15.22 -8.22
N PHE A 162 -5.40 16.22 -8.42
CA PHE A 162 -5.76 17.63 -8.25
C PHE A 162 -6.61 18.15 -9.42
N GLU A 163 -6.48 17.55 -10.60
CA GLU A 163 -7.31 17.87 -11.77
C GLU A 163 -8.70 17.24 -11.63
N ILE A 164 -8.76 15.96 -11.21
CA ILE A 164 -10.02 15.21 -11.08
C ILE A 164 -10.83 15.70 -9.87
N PHE A 165 -10.15 15.96 -8.74
CA PHE A 165 -10.76 16.40 -7.49
C PHE A 165 -10.18 17.74 -7.06
N PRO A 166 -10.81 18.87 -7.42
CA PRO A 166 -10.37 20.21 -7.04
C PRO A 166 -10.31 20.39 -5.52
N LEU A 167 -9.37 21.20 -5.04
CA LEU A 167 -9.08 21.41 -3.61
C LEU A 167 -10.30 21.89 -2.79
N PHE A 168 -11.17 22.69 -3.41
CA PHE A 168 -12.32 23.34 -2.75
C PHE A 168 -13.65 22.62 -3.04
N ALA A 169 -13.60 21.39 -3.52
CA ALA A 169 -14.81 20.64 -3.86
C ALA A 169 -15.49 20.08 -2.61
N THR A 170 -16.39 20.84 -2.01
CA THR A 170 -17.20 20.42 -0.87
C THR A 170 -18.53 19.79 -1.26
N SER A 171 -18.97 19.99 -2.49
CA SER A 171 -20.30 19.59 -2.99
C SER A 171 -20.30 18.46 -4.01
N LEU A 172 -19.13 17.91 -4.34
CA LEU A 172 -19.07 16.79 -5.28
C LEU A 172 -19.56 15.51 -4.59
N PRO A 173 -20.53 14.79 -5.18
CA PRO A 173 -20.96 13.52 -4.62
C PRO A 173 -19.79 12.53 -4.70
N LEU A 174 -19.22 12.16 -3.55
CA LEU A 174 -18.11 11.19 -3.44
C LEU A 174 -18.40 9.92 -4.24
N ALA A 175 -19.65 9.50 -4.30
CA ALA A 175 -20.11 8.34 -5.07
C ALA A 175 -19.87 8.45 -6.59
N LYS A 176 -19.75 9.67 -7.15
CA LYS A 176 -19.44 9.85 -8.59
C LYS A 176 -17.94 9.86 -8.88
N ILE A 177 -17.12 10.22 -7.89
CA ILE A 177 -15.67 10.36 -8.05
C ILE A 177 -14.98 9.06 -7.66
N VAL A 178 -15.48 8.43 -6.60
CA VAL A 178 -14.95 7.18 -6.07
C VAL A 178 -15.84 6.05 -6.56
N ASN A 179 -15.32 5.25 -7.48
CA ASN A 179 -15.98 4.01 -7.84
C ASN A 179 -15.72 2.98 -6.73
N PHE A 180 -16.63 2.94 -5.74
CA PHE A 180 -16.53 2.01 -4.61
C PHE A 180 -16.54 0.56 -5.06
N ASP A 181 -17.28 0.22 -6.11
CA ASP A 181 -17.30 -1.15 -6.67
C ASP A 181 -15.92 -1.54 -7.17
N TYR A 182 -15.19 -0.59 -7.75
CA TYR A 182 -13.83 -0.82 -8.19
C TYR A 182 -12.87 -1.05 -7.03
N LEU A 183 -12.97 -0.27 -5.96
CA LEU A 183 -12.17 -0.46 -4.73
C LEU A 183 -12.47 -1.82 -4.07
N ILE A 184 -13.74 -2.17 -3.96
CA ILE A 184 -14.16 -3.47 -3.42
C ILE A 184 -13.58 -4.60 -4.27
N LYS A 185 -13.69 -4.49 -5.59
CA LYS A 185 -13.13 -5.48 -6.54
C LYS A 185 -11.62 -5.59 -6.42
N MET A 186 -10.90 -4.48 -6.34
CA MET A 186 -9.44 -4.48 -6.14
C MET A 186 -9.05 -5.14 -4.81
N THR A 187 -9.75 -4.79 -3.72
CA THR A 187 -9.48 -5.37 -2.39
C THR A 187 -9.80 -6.87 -2.36
N SER A 188 -10.89 -7.30 -3.00
CA SER A 188 -11.23 -8.72 -3.08
C SER A 188 -10.21 -9.53 -3.89
N ASN A 189 -9.59 -8.91 -4.89
CA ASN A 189 -8.55 -9.54 -5.70
C ASN A 189 -7.24 -9.77 -4.94
N VAL A 190 -7.00 -9.11 -3.81
CA VAL A 190 -5.77 -9.28 -3.01
C VAL A 190 -5.55 -10.74 -2.62
N LEU A 191 -6.59 -11.42 -2.12
CA LEU A 191 -6.49 -12.84 -1.76
C LEU A 191 -6.27 -13.74 -2.97
N TYR A 192 -6.93 -13.43 -4.10
CA TYR A 192 -6.74 -14.17 -5.33
C TYR A 192 -5.30 -14.05 -5.85
N MET A 193 -4.74 -12.83 -5.86
CA MET A 193 -3.36 -12.57 -6.25
C MET A 193 -2.38 -13.24 -5.30
N GLY A 194 -2.60 -13.17 -3.98
CA GLY A 194 -1.80 -13.86 -2.98
C GLY A 194 -1.80 -15.38 -3.19
N LEU A 195 -2.97 -15.95 -3.44
CA LEU A 195 -3.09 -17.39 -3.74
C LEU A 195 -2.39 -17.76 -5.05
N GLN A 196 -2.46 -16.92 -6.08
CA GLN A 196 -1.77 -17.17 -7.35
C GLN A 196 -0.25 -17.16 -7.18
N ILE A 197 0.28 -16.24 -6.37
CA ILE A 197 1.72 -16.20 -6.03
C ILE A 197 2.11 -17.45 -5.23
N ALA A 198 1.27 -17.88 -4.28
CA ALA A 198 1.56 -19.03 -3.42
C ALA A 198 1.36 -20.39 -4.11
N SER A 199 0.47 -20.47 -5.11
CA SER A 199 -0.04 -21.72 -5.67
C SER A 199 1.04 -22.72 -6.12
N PRO A 200 2.15 -22.34 -6.76
CA PRO A 200 3.15 -23.33 -7.19
C PRO A 200 3.80 -24.04 -6.00
N VAL A 201 4.08 -23.30 -4.92
CA VAL A 201 4.67 -23.88 -3.69
C VAL A 201 3.64 -24.72 -2.95
N LEU A 202 2.38 -24.23 -2.87
CA LEU A 202 1.29 -24.96 -2.23
C LEU A 202 1.05 -26.31 -2.90
N LEU A 203 1.03 -26.38 -4.23
CA LEU A 203 0.85 -27.62 -4.99
C LEU A 203 2.02 -28.61 -4.76
N ALA A 204 3.24 -28.11 -4.77
CA ALA A 204 4.41 -28.93 -4.55
C ALA A 204 4.48 -29.50 -3.13
N THR A 205 4.18 -28.69 -2.12
CA THR A 205 4.13 -29.15 -0.72
C THR A 205 2.94 -30.07 -0.44
N LEU A 206 1.81 -29.89 -1.13
CA LEU A 206 0.69 -30.84 -1.10
C LEU A 206 1.12 -32.22 -1.63
N GLY A 207 1.87 -32.26 -2.74
CA GLY A 207 2.46 -33.51 -3.24
C GLY A 207 3.34 -34.20 -2.19
N GLN A 208 4.14 -33.43 -1.47
CA GLN A 208 4.95 -33.95 -0.35
C GLN A 208 4.09 -34.51 0.78
N ASP A 209 2.97 -33.87 1.14
CA ASP A 209 2.05 -34.34 2.15
C ASP A 209 1.41 -35.69 1.77
N ILE A 210 1.09 -35.89 0.50
CA ILE A 210 0.61 -37.17 -0.03
C ILE A 210 1.66 -38.25 0.16
N ILE A 211 2.92 -37.98 -0.19
CA ILE A 211 4.04 -38.93 -0.02
C ILE A 211 4.20 -39.31 1.46
N LEU A 212 4.19 -38.33 2.36
CA LEU A 212 4.28 -38.56 3.79
C LEU A 212 3.07 -39.37 4.32
N GLY A 213 1.87 -39.14 3.78
CA GLY A 213 0.68 -39.95 4.08
C GLY A 213 0.80 -41.43 3.68
N VAL A 214 1.45 -41.71 2.53
CA VAL A 214 1.74 -43.08 2.09
C VAL A 214 2.78 -43.72 3.02
N ILE A 215 3.85 -43.01 3.39
CA ILE A 215 4.87 -43.49 4.32
C ILE A 215 4.24 -43.85 5.68
N SER A 216 3.33 -43.02 6.17
CA SER A 216 2.59 -43.30 7.43
C SER A 216 1.85 -44.63 7.42
N LYS A 217 1.34 -45.05 6.27
CA LYS A 217 0.65 -46.36 6.12
C LYS A 217 1.60 -47.53 5.94
N THR A 218 2.69 -47.33 5.21
CA THR A 218 3.63 -48.42 4.86
C THR A 218 4.67 -48.68 5.93
N ALA A 219 5.02 -47.67 6.71
CA ALA A 219 6.04 -47.74 7.76
C ALA A 219 5.52 -47.08 9.07
N PRO A 220 4.58 -47.67 9.80
CA PRO A 220 3.95 -47.05 10.97
C PRO A 220 4.92 -46.77 12.14
N GLN A 221 6.11 -47.41 12.14
CA GLN A 221 7.18 -47.12 13.10
C GLN A 221 7.89 -45.77 12.87
N VAL A 222 7.73 -45.17 11.71
CA VAL A 222 8.32 -43.86 11.40
C VAL A 222 7.42 -42.76 11.91
N ASN A 223 7.98 -41.85 12.73
CA ASN A 223 7.27 -40.66 13.16
C ASN A 223 7.15 -39.64 12.00
N VAL A 224 6.05 -39.77 11.23
CA VAL A 224 5.80 -38.93 10.03
C VAL A 224 5.68 -37.46 10.39
N PHE A 225 5.21 -37.14 11.61
CA PHE A 225 5.13 -35.74 12.07
C PHE A 225 6.53 -35.12 12.17
N GLN A 226 7.49 -35.83 12.80
CA GLN A 226 8.87 -35.37 12.91
C GLN A 226 9.54 -35.26 11.54
N LEU A 227 9.27 -36.25 10.67
CA LEU A 227 9.77 -36.26 9.31
C LEU A 227 9.24 -35.07 8.48
N SER A 228 7.93 -34.79 8.59
CA SER A 228 7.28 -33.64 7.94
C SER A 228 7.90 -32.31 8.37
N PHE A 229 8.14 -32.15 9.67
CA PHE A 229 8.71 -30.93 10.21
C PHE A 229 10.14 -30.64 9.70
N LEU A 230 10.89 -31.71 9.39
CA LEU A 230 12.23 -31.59 8.86
C LEU A 230 12.24 -31.37 7.34
N PHE A 231 11.40 -32.09 6.61
CA PHE A 231 11.43 -32.09 5.15
C PHE A 231 10.67 -30.92 4.51
N LYS A 232 9.55 -30.49 5.09
CA LYS A 232 8.74 -29.40 4.52
C LYS A 232 9.50 -28.09 4.31
N PRO A 233 10.25 -27.59 5.29
CA PRO A 233 11.01 -26.34 5.11
C PRO A 233 12.08 -26.45 4.03
N VAL A 234 12.84 -27.58 4.04
CA VAL A 234 13.95 -27.79 3.10
C VAL A 234 13.44 -27.95 1.67
N PHE A 235 12.45 -28.81 1.50
CA PHE A 235 11.86 -29.06 0.19
C PHE A 235 11.11 -27.84 -0.35
N GLY A 236 10.34 -27.16 0.51
CA GLY A 236 9.67 -25.92 0.16
C GLY A 236 10.65 -24.82 -0.24
N ALA A 237 11.76 -24.68 0.48
CA ALA A 237 12.81 -23.70 0.13
C ALA A 237 13.48 -24.04 -1.21
N ALA A 238 13.77 -25.32 -1.48
CA ALA A 238 14.34 -25.76 -2.75
C ALA A 238 13.41 -25.44 -3.93
N ILE A 239 12.12 -25.74 -3.78
CA ILE A 239 11.11 -25.41 -4.79
C ILE A 239 10.99 -23.90 -4.97
N LEU A 240 10.93 -23.15 -3.88
CA LEU A 240 10.81 -21.69 -3.92
C LEU A 240 11.97 -21.07 -4.70
N VAL A 241 13.22 -21.51 -4.47
CA VAL A 241 14.38 -21.04 -5.23
C VAL A 241 14.26 -21.40 -6.71
N TRP A 242 13.78 -22.60 -7.02
CA TRP A 242 13.63 -23.05 -8.40
C TRP A 242 12.56 -22.27 -9.18
N ILE A 243 11.45 -21.93 -8.54
CA ILE A 243 10.36 -21.18 -9.17
C ILE A 243 10.47 -19.66 -9.01
N MET A 244 11.51 -19.16 -8.31
CA MET A 244 11.70 -17.73 -8.04
C MET A 244 11.59 -16.86 -9.31
N PRO A 245 12.22 -17.20 -10.45
CA PRO A 245 12.09 -16.40 -11.68
C PRO A 245 10.64 -16.27 -12.15
N MET A 246 9.86 -17.36 -12.04
CA MET A 246 8.43 -17.35 -12.39
C MET A 246 7.63 -16.43 -11.45
N LEU A 247 7.91 -16.48 -10.16
CA LEU A 247 7.24 -15.62 -9.16
C LEU A 247 7.55 -14.15 -9.40
N LEU A 248 8.79 -13.80 -9.72
CA LEU A 248 9.18 -12.42 -10.04
C LEU A 248 8.45 -11.91 -11.28
N ASN A 249 8.27 -12.73 -12.30
CA ASN A 249 7.51 -12.37 -13.49
C ASN A 249 6.02 -12.13 -13.16
N ILE A 250 5.40 -13.01 -12.37
CA ILE A 250 4.01 -12.86 -11.94
C ILE A 250 3.83 -11.54 -11.18
N ILE A 251 4.74 -11.22 -10.26
CA ILE A 251 4.71 -9.96 -9.49
C ILE A 251 4.86 -8.75 -10.43
N SER A 252 5.78 -8.82 -11.39
CA SER A 252 5.99 -7.76 -12.38
C SER A 252 4.76 -7.54 -13.26
N ASP A 253 4.14 -8.61 -13.73
CA ASP A 253 2.92 -8.55 -14.55
C ASP A 253 1.75 -7.90 -13.78
N TYR A 254 1.64 -8.18 -12.49
CA TYR A 254 0.65 -7.50 -11.64
C TYR A 254 0.91 -6.01 -11.56
N PHE A 255 2.14 -5.57 -11.30
CA PHE A 255 2.47 -4.15 -11.26
C PHE A 255 2.20 -3.47 -12.61
N LEU A 256 2.58 -4.10 -13.72
CA LEU A 256 2.31 -3.57 -15.06
C LEU A 256 0.82 -3.50 -15.38
N GLY A 257 0.05 -4.51 -15.02
CA GLY A 257 -1.40 -4.52 -15.17
C GLY A 257 -2.10 -3.39 -14.40
N TYR A 258 -1.56 -3.01 -13.23
CA TYR A 258 -2.09 -1.91 -12.43
C TYR A 258 -1.52 -0.54 -12.82
N SER A 259 -0.43 -0.47 -13.58
CA SER A 259 0.17 0.80 -14.03
C SER A 259 -0.78 1.65 -14.86
N HIS A 260 -1.72 1.02 -15.58
CA HIS A 260 -2.73 1.71 -16.38
C HIS A 260 -3.79 2.45 -15.55
N ILE A 261 -3.84 2.21 -14.24
CA ILE A 261 -4.80 2.84 -13.33
C ILE A 261 -4.26 4.17 -12.82
N PHE A 262 -2.94 4.28 -12.71
CA PHE A 262 -2.20 5.46 -12.27
C PHE A 262 -1.75 6.30 -13.48
#